data_b460b136c621dd730772eb51cbb414f1
#
_entry.id   b460b136c621dd730772eb51cbb414f1
#
_cell.length_a   1.000
_cell.length_b   1.000
_cell.length_c   1.000
_cell.angle_alpha   90.00
_cell.angle_beta   90.00
_cell.angle_gamma   90.00
#
_symmetry.space_group_name_H-M   'P 1'
#
loop_
_entity.id
_entity.type
_entity.pdbx_description
1 polymer ?
#
loop_
_entity_poly.entity_id
_entity_poly.type
_entity_poly.pdbx_seq_one_letter_code
_entity_poly.pdbx_strand_id
1 'polypeptide(L)'
;MDMYKANTDIELKKKIIFSLGQLDDDQSLNFLKEIATGNSEDRLKEEAVFWIGQKGGEASANMLKALYDSNENFAVKEKILFSLSQNDNQAALKHLFVIARNEKNPELRKKAVFWIGQSDSEEAAKFLQQLIDQE
;
A
#
# COMPACT_ATOMS: atom_id res chain seq x y z
N MET A 1 -17.49 15.36 0.82
CA MET A 1 -17.10 14.35 1.79
C MET A 1 -17.30 14.74 3.25
N ASP A 2 -18.14 15.73 3.44
CA ASP A 2 -18.46 16.17 4.81
C ASP A 2 -19.09 15.07 5.65
N MET A 3 -19.87 14.20 5.01
CA MET A 3 -20.50 13.08 5.70
C MET A 3 -19.47 12.20 6.42
N TYR A 4 -18.36 11.89 5.77
CA TYR A 4 -17.29 11.11 6.40
C TYR A 4 -16.72 11.81 7.61
N LYS A 5 -16.37 13.10 7.44
CA LYS A 5 -15.71 13.86 8.50
C LYS A 5 -16.61 14.11 9.71
N ALA A 6 -17.89 14.23 9.48
CA ALA A 6 -18.83 14.52 10.56
C ALA A 6 -19.33 13.28 11.28
N ASN A 7 -19.08 12.09 10.74
CA ASN A 7 -19.64 10.87 11.28
C ASN A 7 -18.62 10.08 12.08
N THR A 8 -19.01 9.62 13.28
CA THR A 8 -18.13 8.81 14.13
C THR A 8 -18.42 7.31 14.05
N ASP A 9 -19.43 6.91 13.28
CA ASP A 9 -19.78 5.50 13.11
C ASP A 9 -18.79 4.81 12.17
N ILE A 10 -17.99 3.91 12.72
CA ILE A 10 -16.96 3.19 11.97
C ILE A 10 -17.57 2.37 10.83
N GLU A 11 -18.71 1.74 11.07
CA GLU A 11 -19.34 0.91 10.02
C GLU A 11 -19.77 1.75 8.82
N LEU A 12 -20.31 2.95 9.09
CA LEU A 12 -20.69 3.85 8.01
C LEU A 12 -19.46 4.35 7.26
N LYS A 13 -18.40 4.68 8.01
CA LYS A 13 -17.15 5.14 7.39
C LYS A 13 -16.56 4.06 6.50
N LYS A 14 -16.58 2.80 6.93
CA LYS A 14 -16.11 1.68 6.11
C LYS A 14 -16.93 1.55 4.83
N LYS A 15 -18.25 1.73 4.91
CA LYS A 15 -19.09 1.66 3.73
C LYS A 15 -18.80 2.78 2.75
N ILE A 16 -18.50 3.98 3.28
CA ILE A 16 -18.11 5.11 2.43
C ILE A 16 -16.79 4.78 1.71
N ILE A 17 -15.82 4.25 2.43
CA ILE A 17 -14.54 3.86 1.86
C ILE A 17 -14.73 2.78 0.78
N PHE A 18 -15.56 1.78 1.06
CA PHE A 18 -15.90 0.75 0.09
C PHE A 18 -16.48 1.37 -1.19
N SER A 19 -17.43 2.30 -1.02
CA SER A 19 -18.05 2.96 -2.17
C SER A 19 -17.04 3.74 -2.99
N LEU A 20 -16.11 4.44 -2.31
CA LEU A 20 -15.03 5.15 -3.00
C LEU A 20 -14.13 4.18 -3.76
N GLY A 21 -13.90 3.00 -3.19
CA GLY A 21 -13.12 1.98 -3.84
C GLY A 21 -13.74 1.44 -5.11
N GLN A 22 -15.07 1.52 -5.22
CA GLN A 22 -15.78 1.05 -6.40
C GLN A 22 -15.82 2.08 -7.52
N LEU A 23 -15.54 3.35 -7.21
CA LEU A 23 -15.53 4.40 -8.22
C LEU A 23 -14.20 4.40 -8.96
N ASP A 24 -14.26 4.62 -10.26
CA ASP A 24 -13.06 4.58 -11.10
C ASP A 24 -12.73 5.99 -11.59
N ASP A 25 -12.34 6.86 -10.64
CA ASP A 25 -11.94 8.22 -10.97
C ASP A 25 -10.82 8.71 -10.04
N ASP A 26 -10.15 9.77 -10.48
CA ASP A 26 -9.00 10.31 -9.75
C ASP A 26 -9.38 10.96 -8.42
N GLN A 27 -10.59 11.52 -8.34
CA GLN A 27 -11.05 12.14 -7.09
C GLN A 27 -11.21 11.11 -5.99
N SER A 28 -11.76 9.95 -6.33
CA SER A 28 -11.94 8.87 -5.35
C SER A 28 -10.60 8.38 -4.85
N LEU A 29 -9.63 8.22 -5.76
CA LEU A 29 -8.29 7.80 -5.39
C LEU A 29 -7.64 8.81 -4.45
N ASN A 30 -7.74 10.09 -4.77
CA ASN A 30 -7.17 11.15 -3.93
C ASN A 30 -7.84 11.21 -2.56
N PHE A 31 -9.15 10.98 -2.51
CA PHE A 31 -9.85 10.99 -1.23
C PHE A 31 -9.44 9.80 -0.36
N LEU A 32 -9.26 8.63 -0.97
CA LEU A 32 -8.74 7.47 -0.24
C LEU A 32 -7.35 7.77 0.33
N LYS A 33 -6.52 8.49 -0.44
CA LYS A 33 -5.20 8.91 0.04
C LYS A 33 -5.33 9.80 1.27
N GLU A 34 -6.27 10.75 1.26
CA GLU A 34 -6.49 11.62 2.40
C GLU A 34 -6.88 10.84 3.66
N ILE A 35 -7.71 9.81 3.51
CA ILE A 35 -8.07 8.95 4.62
C ILE A 35 -6.84 8.22 5.16
N ALA A 36 -6.01 7.71 4.27
CA ALA A 36 -4.83 6.95 4.64
C ALA A 36 -3.75 7.81 5.30
N THR A 37 -3.71 9.12 5.01
CA THR A 37 -2.71 10.02 5.57
C THR A 37 -3.23 10.88 6.71
N GLY A 38 -4.53 10.88 6.96
CA GLY A 38 -5.16 11.75 7.96
C GLY A 38 -5.13 11.17 9.36
N ASN A 39 -5.97 11.73 10.21
CA ASN A 39 -6.08 11.32 11.61
C ASN A 39 -7.13 10.22 11.82
N SER A 40 -7.46 9.48 10.79
CA SER A 40 -8.41 8.37 10.88
C SER A 40 -7.84 7.25 11.74
N GLU A 41 -8.71 6.41 12.28
CA GLU A 41 -8.28 5.22 12.98
C GLU A 41 -7.50 4.30 12.04
N ASP A 42 -6.56 3.54 12.59
CA ASP A 42 -5.69 2.68 11.79
C ASP A 42 -6.47 1.69 10.93
N ARG A 43 -7.59 1.17 11.45
CA ARG A 43 -8.43 0.25 10.66
C ARG A 43 -8.99 0.90 9.41
N LEU A 44 -9.35 2.19 9.51
CA LEU A 44 -9.86 2.93 8.36
C LEU A 44 -8.74 3.23 7.36
N LYS A 45 -7.54 3.51 7.87
CA LYS A 45 -6.38 3.70 7.02
C LYS A 45 -6.07 2.42 6.25
N GLU A 46 -6.13 1.28 6.91
CA GLU A 46 -5.88 -0.01 6.25
C GLU A 46 -6.93 -0.30 5.17
N GLU A 47 -8.20 0.03 5.45
CA GLU A 47 -9.25 -0.12 4.44
C GLU A 47 -8.99 0.77 3.22
N ALA A 48 -8.60 2.02 3.47
CA ALA A 48 -8.27 2.94 2.36
C ALA A 48 -7.10 2.42 1.54
N VAL A 49 -6.06 1.94 2.21
CA VAL A 49 -4.90 1.36 1.54
C VAL A 49 -5.30 0.17 0.68
N PHE A 50 -6.15 -0.71 1.22
CA PHE A 50 -6.64 -1.86 0.47
C PHE A 50 -7.32 -1.43 -0.83
N TRP A 51 -8.23 -0.46 -0.76
CA TRP A 51 -8.96 -0.02 -1.94
C TRP A 51 -8.08 0.74 -2.94
N ILE A 52 -7.09 1.49 -2.44
CA ILE A 52 -6.09 2.10 -3.32
C ILE A 52 -5.38 1.00 -4.11
N GLY A 53 -4.99 -0.07 -3.41
CA GLY A 53 -4.34 -1.21 -4.05
C GLY A 53 -5.20 -1.90 -5.09
N GLN A 54 -6.50 -1.99 -4.82
CA GLN A 54 -7.43 -2.66 -5.74
C GLN A 54 -7.60 -1.91 -7.07
N LYS A 55 -7.31 -0.61 -7.07
CA LYS A 55 -7.41 0.16 -8.31
C LYS A 55 -6.32 -0.19 -9.32
N GLY A 56 -5.18 -0.67 -8.84
CA GLY A 56 -4.11 -1.11 -9.71
C GLY A 56 -3.42 0.01 -10.47
N GLY A 57 -2.45 -0.37 -11.30
CA GLY A 57 -1.76 0.55 -12.17
C GLY A 57 -0.63 1.33 -11.50
N GLU A 58 0.04 2.15 -12.30
CA GLU A 58 1.21 2.91 -11.85
C GLU A 58 0.84 3.97 -10.81
N ALA A 59 -0.25 4.69 -11.03
CA ALA A 59 -0.67 5.75 -10.10
C ALA A 59 -0.95 5.17 -8.72
N SER A 60 -1.63 4.03 -8.65
CA SER A 60 -1.89 3.33 -7.40
C SER A 60 -0.59 2.89 -6.73
N ALA A 61 0.32 2.28 -7.50
CA ALA A 61 1.60 1.82 -6.97
C ALA A 61 2.41 2.97 -6.39
N ASN A 62 2.48 4.08 -7.11
CA ASN A 62 3.23 5.25 -6.65
C ASN A 62 2.62 5.86 -5.40
N MET A 63 1.30 5.90 -5.33
CA MET A 63 0.59 6.39 -4.17
C MET A 63 0.85 5.51 -2.94
N LEU A 64 0.81 4.19 -3.13
CA LEU A 64 1.11 3.25 -2.05
C LEU A 64 2.52 3.44 -1.51
N LYS A 65 3.49 3.65 -2.39
CA LYS A 65 4.88 3.89 -1.96
C LYS A 65 4.99 5.19 -1.16
N ALA A 66 4.33 6.25 -1.61
CA ALA A 66 4.32 7.52 -0.90
C ALA A 66 3.69 7.36 0.48
N LEU A 67 2.60 6.60 0.58
CA LEU A 67 1.96 6.32 1.85
C LEU A 67 2.86 5.51 2.78
N TYR A 68 3.59 4.56 2.22
CA TYR A 68 4.56 3.78 3.00
C TYR A 68 5.60 4.68 3.64
N ASP A 69 6.16 5.58 2.83
CA ASP A 69 7.23 6.46 3.29
C ASP A 69 6.76 7.46 4.34
N SER A 70 5.49 7.88 4.29
CA SER A 70 4.96 8.88 5.21
C SER A 70 4.29 8.30 6.45
N ASN A 71 4.20 6.98 6.56
CA ASN A 71 3.47 6.33 7.63
C ASN A 71 4.41 5.61 8.57
N GLU A 72 4.14 5.69 9.88
CA GLU A 72 4.97 5.01 10.87
C GLU A 72 4.28 3.81 11.50
N ASN A 73 2.99 3.62 11.20
CA ASN A 73 2.24 2.51 11.78
C ASN A 73 2.60 1.21 11.08
N PHE A 74 3.03 0.22 11.88
CA PHE A 74 3.46 -1.08 11.35
C PHE A 74 2.35 -1.77 10.57
N ALA A 75 1.13 -1.80 11.11
CA ALA A 75 0.02 -2.51 10.47
C ALA A 75 -0.34 -1.88 9.12
N VAL A 76 -0.29 -0.55 9.03
CA VAL A 76 -0.56 0.16 7.77
C VAL A 76 0.54 -0.14 6.75
N LYS A 77 1.80 -0.10 7.17
CA LYS A 77 2.91 -0.43 6.28
C LYS A 77 2.82 -1.87 5.77
N GLU A 78 2.46 -2.79 6.66
CA GLU A 78 2.29 -4.19 6.30
C GLU A 78 1.21 -4.34 5.23
N LYS A 79 0.10 -3.62 5.38
CA LYS A 79 -0.99 -3.63 4.41
C LYS A 79 -0.54 -3.05 3.07
N ILE A 80 0.29 -2.01 3.11
CA ILE A 80 0.82 -1.41 1.88
C ILE A 80 1.71 -2.42 1.13
N LEU A 81 2.55 -3.14 1.84
CA LEU A 81 3.40 -4.16 1.21
C LEU A 81 2.55 -5.21 0.50
N PHE A 82 1.51 -5.68 1.16
CA PHE A 82 0.58 -6.62 0.54
C PHE A 82 -0.07 -6.02 -0.71
N SER A 83 -0.56 -4.78 -0.59
CA SER A 83 -1.23 -4.11 -1.71
C SER A 83 -0.29 -3.90 -2.90
N LEU A 84 0.98 -3.57 -2.64
CA LEU A 84 1.98 -3.47 -3.70
C LEU A 84 2.18 -4.82 -4.38
N SER A 85 2.17 -5.91 -3.60
CA SER A 85 2.38 -7.25 -4.16
C SER A 85 1.24 -7.67 -5.09
N GLN A 86 0.05 -7.12 -4.88
CA GLN A 86 -1.11 -7.45 -5.69
C GLN A 86 -1.24 -6.58 -6.94
N ASN A 87 -0.38 -5.58 -7.08
CA ASN A 87 -0.40 -4.68 -8.23
C ASN A 87 0.49 -5.24 -9.33
N ASP A 88 -0.07 -5.43 -10.52
CA ASP A 88 0.66 -6.03 -11.66
C ASP A 88 1.61 -5.08 -12.34
N ASN A 89 1.58 -3.80 -11.99
CA ASN A 89 2.45 -2.82 -12.64
C ASN A 89 3.88 -2.98 -12.16
N GLN A 90 4.83 -2.84 -13.09
CA GLN A 90 6.26 -2.95 -12.75
C GLN A 90 6.71 -1.95 -11.69
N ALA A 91 6.05 -0.79 -11.63
CA ALA A 91 6.37 0.21 -10.61
C ALA A 91 6.19 -0.36 -9.21
N ALA A 92 5.15 -1.17 -9.00
CA ALA A 92 4.90 -1.77 -7.69
C ALA A 92 6.04 -2.70 -7.28
N LEU A 93 6.51 -3.53 -8.20
CA LEU A 93 7.63 -4.42 -7.92
C LEU A 93 8.90 -3.63 -7.60
N LYS A 94 9.17 -2.58 -8.37
CA LYS A 94 10.33 -1.73 -8.11
C LYS A 94 10.25 -1.05 -6.75
N HIS A 95 9.07 -0.63 -6.34
CA HIS A 95 8.86 -0.06 -5.00
C HIS A 95 9.16 -1.08 -3.92
N LEU A 96 8.76 -2.33 -4.12
CA LEU A 96 9.10 -3.39 -3.17
C LEU A 96 10.61 -3.59 -3.08
N PHE A 97 11.33 -3.50 -4.21
CA PHE A 97 12.78 -3.58 -4.21
C PHE A 97 13.41 -2.49 -3.35
N VAL A 98 12.95 -1.24 -3.53
CA VAL A 98 13.45 -0.10 -2.76
C VAL A 98 13.20 -0.31 -1.28
N ILE A 99 12.00 -0.75 -0.93
CA ILE A 99 11.66 -1.01 0.48
C ILE A 99 12.55 -2.11 1.05
N ALA A 100 12.74 -3.20 0.32
CA ALA A 100 13.57 -4.30 0.80
C ALA A 100 15.02 -3.88 1.06
N ARG A 101 15.53 -2.92 0.28
CA ARG A 101 16.89 -2.43 0.46
C ARG A 101 17.02 -1.44 1.61
N ASN A 102 16.01 -0.61 1.82
CA ASN A 102 16.12 0.55 2.71
C ASN A 102 15.38 0.41 4.03
N GLU A 103 14.47 -0.54 4.15
CA GLU A 103 13.69 -0.69 5.37
C GLU A 103 14.55 -1.18 6.52
N LYS A 104 14.53 -0.45 7.63
CA LYS A 104 15.34 -0.79 8.80
C LYS A 104 14.67 -1.78 9.73
N ASN A 105 13.34 -1.82 9.74
CA ASN A 105 12.60 -2.77 10.55
C ASN A 105 12.73 -4.17 9.95
N PRO A 106 13.34 -5.13 10.68
CA PRO A 106 13.59 -6.47 10.12
C PRO A 106 12.32 -7.20 9.69
N GLU A 107 11.22 -7.01 10.41
CA GLU A 107 9.98 -7.71 10.10
C GLU A 107 9.36 -7.17 8.79
N LEU A 108 9.38 -5.84 8.61
CA LEU A 108 8.88 -5.25 7.37
C LEU A 108 9.77 -5.62 6.20
N ARG A 109 11.09 -5.63 6.42
CA ARG A 109 12.02 -6.03 5.37
C ARG A 109 11.78 -7.47 4.94
N LYS A 110 11.57 -8.37 5.90
CA LYS A 110 11.25 -9.76 5.59
C LYS A 110 9.97 -9.89 4.77
N LYS A 111 8.97 -9.08 5.13
CA LYS A 111 7.70 -9.11 4.39
C LYS A 111 7.87 -8.62 2.96
N ALA A 112 8.66 -7.55 2.76
CA ALA A 112 8.94 -7.08 1.41
C ALA A 112 9.65 -8.16 0.59
N VAL A 113 10.65 -8.81 1.18
CA VAL A 113 11.37 -9.90 0.52
C VAL A 113 10.43 -11.06 0.21
N PHE A 114 9.55 -11.41 1.15
CA PHE A 114 8.56 -12.46 0.94
C PHE A 114 7.69 -12.18 -0.28
N TRP A 115 7.15 -10.96 -0.36
CA TRP A 115 6.27 -10.61 -1.49
C TRP A 115 7.02 -10.53 -2.81
N ILE A 116 8.27 -10.08 -2.78
CA ILE A 116 9.12 -10.10 -3.98
C ILE A 116 9.29 -11.56 -4.45
N GLY A 117 9.50 -12.49 -3.53
CA GLY A 117 9.64 -13.90 -3.84
C GLY A 117 8.38 -14.53 -4.40
N GLN A 118 7.20 -13.97 -4.10
CA GLN A 118 5.94 -14.45 -4.66
C GLN A 118 5.71 -13.94 -6.08
N SER A 119 6.47 -12.96 -6.51
CA SER A 119 6.39 -12.44 -7.87
C SER A 119 7.05 -13.42 -8.83
N ASP A 120 6.34 -13.82 -9.86
CA ASP A 120 6.85 -14.78 -10.84
C ASP A 120 7.56 -14.02 -11.97
N SER A 121 8.71 -13.41 -11.64
CA SER A 121 9.45 -12.62 -12.60
C SER A 121 10.95 -12.85 -12.46
N GLU A 122 11.65 -12.72 -13.59
CA GLU A 122 13.11 -12.81 -13.60
C GLU A 122 13.75 -11.65 -12.83
N GLU A 123 13.15 -10.47 -12.88
CA GLU A 123 13.67 -9.31 -12.16
C GLU A 123 13.65 -9.56 -10.66
N ALA A 124 12.59 -10.17 -10.16
CA ALA A 124 12.48 -10.50 -8.74
C ALA A 124 13.57 -11.50 -8.35
N ALA A 125 13.78 -12.53 -9.16
CA ALA A 125 14.80 -13.53 -8.89
C ALA A 125 16.20 -12.91 -8.86
N LYS A 126 16.49 -12.05 -9.82
CA LYS A 126 17.78 -11.35 -9.87
C LYS A 126 17.99 -10.45 -8.67
N PHE A 127 16.93 -9.74 -8.27
CA PHE A 127 17.01 -8.87 -7.11
C PHE A 127 17.32 -9.66 -5.84
N LEU A 128 16.64 -10.78 -5.63
CA LEU A 128 16.87 -11.61 -4.45
C LEU A 128 18.27 -12.18 -4.44
N GLN A 129 18.79 -12.58 -5.61
CA GLN A 129 20.16 -13.06 -5.73
C GLN A 129 21.15 -11.95 -5.31
N GLN A 130 20.92 -10.72 -5.76
CA GLN A 130 21.76 -9.59 -5.40
C GLN A 130 21.74 -9.30 -3.90
N LEU A 131 20.59 -9.45 -3.26
CA LEU A 131 20.49 -9.25 -1.81
C LEU A 131 21.35 -10.26 -1.05
N ILE A 132 21.33 -11.51 -1.47
CA ILE A 132 22.16 -12.56 -0.85
C ILE A 132 23.64 -12.22 -1.04
N ASP A 133 24.01 -11.80 -2.24
CA ASP A 133 25.41 -11.54 -2.56
C ASP A 133 25.96 -10.34 -1.81
N GLN A 134 25.09 -9.41 -1.39
CA GLN A 134 25.51 -8.21 -0.66
C GLN A 134 25.68 -8.45 0.84
N GLU A 135 25.21 -9.57 1.34
CA GLU A 135 25.36 -9.92 2.75
C GLU A 135 26.55 -10.82 2.96
#